data_657204c0f5a1c1035deb53636c774156
#
_entry.id   657204c0f5a1c1035deb53636c774156
#
_cell.length_a   1.000
_cell.length_b   1.000
_cell.length_c   1.000
_cell.angle_alpha   90.00
_cell.angle_beta   90.00
_cell.angle_gamma   90.00
#
_symmetry.space_group_name_H-M   'P 1'
#
loop_
_entity.id
_entity.type
_entity.pdbx_description
1 polymer ?
#
loop_
_entity_poly.entity_id
_entity_poly.type
_entity_poly.pdbx_seq_one_letter_code
_entity_poly.pdbx_strand_id
1 'polypeptide(L)'
;VSEAASVDDWTEKYRPSNMAEMEGNEAQLRRIRQWLERWASGKPPAKRGIILSGPPGVGKTTLARAVANERGWTIIELNASEARNAAAIRRAATRGSQHMSLASFGEGAVADSRTIVLLDEVDHLSGGFAKISDERIERTISPEKEESAILKGDSGGKAELLHLLKVTEQPVLMTCNDPMRLWGRGRAWRRNRDRVLRHAENIQFKRVGKLHMRRIAHRVLDGENLSMDPEALEALLEGNPGDLRALIRDLQAAAAVAGEHIDIGMVRSLAQVSERDSQIDVFRALRDIYKSGSGKEASRLLMNSDKDPDQMIAWFAWNNQSVFESKALSRISGAMRLADRALATKYTNRAYRSWYWGSTLPAQAAVSQPLKDPGSDPYLGFPNFLRRGGEAWRTSRVIEALAEESGASRAAVREDLWPNLLAVHDPNLGGDPSDFSLAMRLGLSGEDHLALHGIPKSRREAKKILDAFHEELELPEEAEMTGFAPVSSQTANTDQAESGTDASSNESADDEESGSTQFSLESF
;
A
#
# COMPACT_ATOMS: atom_id res chain seq x y z
N VAL A 1 -17.79 38.93 -27.44
CA VAL A 1 -17.23 37.90 -26.51
C VAL A 1 -18.32 36.88 -26.37
N SER A 2 -18.23 35.76 -27.13
CA SER A 2 -19.15 34.65 -27.06
C SER A 2 -18.94 33.95 -25.72
N GLU A 3 -20.01 33.81 -24.92
CA GLU A 3 -20.07 32.87 -23.81
C GLU A 3 -19.73 31.46 -24.34
N ALA A 4 -18.55 30.98 -24.01
CA ALA A 4 -18.24 29.56 -24.15
C ALA A 4 -19.19 28.84 -23.22
N ALA A 5 -20.14 28.09 -23.78
CA ALA A 5 -20.99 27.18 -23.02
C ALA A 5 -20.08 26.31 -22.15
N SER A 6 -20.25 26.37 -20.83
CA SER A 6 -19.57 25.48 -19.91
C SER A 6 -20.01 24.07 -20.28
N VAL A 7 -19.09 23.25 -20.77
CA VAL A 7 -19.35 21.83 -21.03
C VAL A 7 -19.66 21.23 -19.68
N ASP A 8 -20.94 20.89 -19.44
CA ASP A 8 -21.36 20.22 -18.21
C ASP A 8 -20.53 18.95 -18.03
N ASP A 9 -19.78 18.86 -16.94
CA ASP A 9 -19.02 17.65 -16.61
C ASP A 9 -20.00 16.50 -16.30
N TRP A 10 -20.05 15.51 -17.18
CA TRP A 10 -20.95 14.37 -17.01
C TRP A 10 -20.69 13.58 -15.71
N THR A 11 -19.49 13.63 -15.16
CA THR A 11 -19.21 13.02 -13.88
C THR A 11 -19.95 13.69 -12.72
N GLU A 12 -20.30 14.96 -12.86
CA GLU A 12 -21.15 15.71 -11.92
C GLU A 12 -22.64 15.57 -12.29
N LYS A 13 -22.99 15.72 -13.58
CA LYS A 13 -24.38 15.65 -14.07
C LYS A 13 -25.03 14.29 -13.74
N TYR A 14 -24.31 13.18 -13.93
CA TYR A 14 -24.79 11.82 -13.68
C TYR A 14 -24.35 11.28 -12.31
N ARG A 15 -23.94 12.15 -11.40
CA ARG A 15 -23.60 11.74 -10.04
C ARG A 15 -24.87 11.27 -9.31
N PRO A 16 -24.88 10.05 -8.74
CA PRO A 16 -25.99 9.57 -7.91
C PRO A 16 -26.35 10.57 -6.80
N SER A 17 -27.62 10.89 -6.70
CA SER A 17 -28.17 11.81 -5.69
C SER A 17 -28.60 11.08 -4.41
N ASN A 18 -28.83 9.76 -4.49
CA ASN A 18 -29.23 8.90 -3.39
C ASN A 18 -28.55 7.53 -3.48
N MET A 19 -28.64 6.73 -2.41
CA MET A 19 -28.03 5.40 -2.37
C MET A 19 -28.69 4.38 -3.29
N ALA A 20 -29.92 4.58 -3.72
CA ALA A 20 -30.63 3.66 -4.61
C ALA A 20 -30.11 3.77 -6.06
N GLU A 21 -29.58 4.92 -6.46
CA GLU A 21 -28.98 5.15 -7.77
C GLU A 21 -27.55 4.62 -7.88
N MET A 22 -26.93 4.25 -6.75
CA MET A 22 -25.58 3.71 -6.72
C MET A 22 -25.56 2.30 -7.31
N GLU A 23 -24.62 2.02 -8.20
CA GLU A 23 -24.45 0.73 -8.84
C GLU A 23 -23.23 -0.01 -8.30
N GLY A 24 -23.41 -1.29 -7.97
CA GLY A 24 -22.36 -2.17 -7.43
C GLY A 24 -22.11 -1.99 -5.93
N ASN A 25 -21.34 -2.88 -5.36
CA ASN A 25 -20.99 -2.90 -3.93
C ASN A 25 -22.21 -2.95 -2.98
N GLU A 26 -23.30 -3.65 -3.36
CA GLU A 26 -24.59 -3.66 -2.65
C GLU A 26 -24.47 -4.12 -1.18
N ALA A 27 -23.58 -5.08 -0.90
CA ALA A 27 -23.35 -5.54 0.48
C ALA A 27 -22.75 -4.43 1.35
N GLN A 28 -21.82 -3.65 0.78
CA GLN A 28 -21.20 -2.51 1.43
C GLN A 28 -22.21 -1.39 1.65
N LEU A 29 -23.02 -1.09 0.64
CA LEU A 29 -24.09 -0.09 0.72
C LEU A 29 -25.12 -0.45 1.82
N ARG A 30 -25.55 -1.71 1.90
CA ARG A 30 -26.44 -2.18 2.97
C ARG A 30 -25.84 -2.00 4.36
N ARG A 31 -24.55 -2.31 4.54
CA ARG A 31 -23.85 -2.18 5.81
C ARG A 31 -23.74 -0.71 6.24
N ILE A 32 -23.44 0.18 5.29
CA ILE A 32 -23.39 1.63 5.53
C ILE A 32 -24.78 2.17 5.88
N ARG A 33 -25.84 1.73 5.17
CA ARG A 33 -27.23 2.11 5.49
C ARG A 33 -27.60 1.73 6.92
N GLN A 34 -27.30 0.51 7.36
CA GLN A 34 -27.55 0.05 8.73
C GLN A 34 -26.78 0.89 9.78
N TRP A 35 -25.54 1.28 9.46
CA TRP A 35 -24.76 2.14 10.35
C TRP A 35 -25.37 3.55 10.46
N LEU A 36 -25.83 4.11 9.36
CA LEU A 36 -26.50 5.42 9.32
C LEU A 36 -27.86 5.41 10.03
N GLU A 37 -28.60 4.32 9.97
CA GLU A 37 -29.87 4.14 10.68
C GLU A 37 -29.68 4.24 12.21
N ARG A 38 -28.58 3.73 12.74
CA ARG A 38 -28.25 3.89 14.16
C ARG A 38 -28.02 5.36 14.54
N TRP A 39 -27.39 6.12 13.66
CA TRP A 39 -27.23 7.55 13.85
C TRP A 39 -28.59 8.28 13.82
N ALA A 40 -29.45 7.96 12.86
CA ALA A 40 -30.78 8.54 12.74
C ALA A 40 -31.68 8.20 13.95
N SER A 41 -31.56 7.01 14.52
CA SER A 41 -32.32 6.58 15.69
C SER A 41 -31.85 7.20 17.02
N GLY A 42 -30.86 8.12 17.00
CA GLY A 42 -30.32 8.74 18.22
C GLY A 42 -29.44 7.80 19.06
N LYS A 43 -29.12 6.60 18.57
CA LYS A 43 -28.25 5.61 19.22
C LYS A 43 -26.95 5.44 18.45
N PRO A 44 -25.99 6.36 18.57
CA PRO A 44 -24.78 6.32 17.78
C PRO A 44 -24.02 5.00 18.01
N PRO A 45 -23.48 4.41 16.96
CA PRO A 45 -22.72 3.16 17.06
C PRO A 45 -21.39 3.38 17.82
N ALA A 46 -20.86 2.33 18.45
CA ALA A 46 -19.57 2.39 19.14
C ALA A 46 -18.41 2.83 18.22
N LYS A 47 -18.47 2.45 16.94
CA LYS A 47 -17.57 2.93 15.91
C LYS A 47 -18.22 4.11 15.19
N ARG A 48 -17.72 5.30 15.51
CA ARG A 48 -18.30 6.57 15.04
C ARG A 48 -17.85 6.98 13.65
N GLY A 49 -16.87 6.28 13.08
CA GLY A 49 -16.36 6.51 11.72
C GLY A 49 -16.47 5.29 10.83
N ILE A 50 -16.56 5.53 9.52
CA ILE A 50 -16.38 4.52 8.46
C ILE A 50 -15.27 4.97 7.52
N ILE A 51 -14.35 4.04 7.20
CA ILE A 51 -13.35 4.19 6.17
C ILE A 51 -13.83 3.43 4.94
N LEU A 52 -14.10 4.15 3.86
CA LEU A 52 -14.44 3.62 2.54
C LEU A 52 -13.12 3.39 1.80
N SER A 53 -12.57 2.19 1.89
CA SER A 53 -11.30 1.86 1.22
C SER A 53 -11.52 1.15 -0.10
N GLY A 54 -10.67 1.43 -1.09
CA GLY A 54 -10.74 0.77 -2.40
C GLY A 54 -10.19 1.63 -3.54
N PRO A 55 -10.15 1.09 -4.77
CA PRO A 55 -9.59 1.79 -5.91
C PRO A 55 -10.32 3.11 -6.22
N PRO A 56 -9.68 4.06 -6.92
CA PRO A 56 -10.34 5.29 -7.37
C PRO A 56 -11.50 4.97 -8.33
N GLY A 57 -12.41 5.92 -8.51
CA GLY A 57 -13.51 5.83 -9.49
C GLY A 57 -14.65 4.88 -9.15
N VAL A 58 -14.68 4.23 -7.98
CA VAL A 58 -15.75 3.29 -7.57
C VAL A 58 -16.90 3.94 -6.79
N GLY A 59 -16.96 5.26 -6.69
CA GLY A 59 -18.06 6.01 -6.08
C GLY A 59 -17.95 6.25 -4.57
N LYS A 60 -16.76 6.15 -3.93
CA LYS A 60 -16.59 6.35 -2.47
C LYS A 60 -17.04 7.75 -2.00
N THR A 61 -16.53 8.81 -2.61
CA THR A 61 -16.90 10.21 -2.30
C THR A 61 -18.35 10.51 -2.69
N THR A 62 -18.79 9.97 -3.84
CA THR A 62 -20.16 10.07 -4.32
C THR A 62 -21.16 9.53 -3.30
N LEU A 63 -20.85 8.38 -2.69
CA LEU A 63 -21.70 7.78 -1.66
C LEU A 63 -21.92 8.71 -0.47
N ALA A 64 -20.87 9.38 0.03
CA ALA A 64 -21.02 10.29 1.17
C ALA A 64 -21.98 11.44 0.87
N ARG A 65 -21.89 11.99 -0.34
CA ARG A 65 -22.80 13.05 -0.79
C ARG A 65 -24.23 12.53 -1.04
N ALA A 66 -24.37 11.37 -1.66
CA ALA A 66 -25.66 10.71 -1.90
C ALA A 66 -26.41 10.43 -0.59
N VAL A 67 -25.70 9.97 0.44
CA VAL A 67 -26.25 9.76 1.79
C VAL A 67 -26.72 11.06 2.44
N ALA A 68 -25.91 12.11 2.35
CA ALA A 68 -26.27 13.40 2.91
C ALA A 68 -27.55 13.95 2.24
N ASN A 69 -27.61 13.89 0.93
CA ASN A 69 -28.78 14.32 0.15
C ASN A 69 -30.03 13.48 0.49
N GLU A 70 -29.93 12.15 0.50
CA GLU A 70 -31.06 11.25 0.78
C GLU A 70 -31.67 11.49 2.17
N ARG A 71 -30.83 11.85 3.15
CA ARG A 71 -31.28 12.05 4.55
C ARG A 71 -31.53 13.51 4.90
N GLY A 72 -31.27 14.44 4.01
CA GLY A 72 -31.33 15.86 4.31
C GLY A 72 -30.30 16.30 5.36
N TRP A 73 -29.18 15.60 5.47
CA TRP A 73 -28.12 15.91 6.42
C TRP A 73 -27.11 16.87 5.79
N THR A 74 -26.56 17.76 6.61
CA THR A 74 -25.49 18.66 6.16
C THR A 74 -24.18 17.88 6.00
N ILE A 75 -23.41 18.17 4.96
CA ILE A 75 -22.07 17.59 4.77
C ILE A 75 -21.00 18.66 4.90
N ILE A 76 -19.97 18.37 5.69
CA ILE A 76 -18.74 19.18 5.77
C ILE A 76 -17.62 18.34 5.17
N GLU A 77 -17.15 18.76 4.03
CA GLU A 77 -16.11 18.05 3.28
C GLU A 77 -14.75 18.69 3.50
N LEU A 78 -13.74 17.85 3.80
CA LEU A 78 -12.34 18.20 3.90
C LEU A 78 -11.55 17.25 3.00
N ASN A 79 -10.86 17.81 2.00
CA ASN A 79 -9.95 17.06 1.16
C ASN A 79 -8.56 16.97 1.84
N ALA A 80 -8.18 15.76 2.29
CA ALA A 80 -6.90 15.55 2.95
C ALA A 80 -5.69 15.66 2.00
N SER A 81 -5.89 15.69 0.68
CA SER A 81 -4.82 15.96 -0.27
C SER A 81 -4.41 17.44 -0.26
N GLU A 82 -5.33 18.35 0.02
CA GLU A 82 -5.11 19.79 0.12
C GLU A 82 -4.78 20.23 1.55
N ALA A 83 -5.47 19.66 2.52
CA ALA A 83 -5.41 20.05 3.94
C ALA A 83 -4.92 18.88 4.81
N ARG A 84 -3.62 18.61 4.78
CA ARG A 84 -2.99 17.39 5.36
C ARG A 84 -2.67 17.46 6.85
N ASN A 85 -2.85 18.63 7.49
CA ASN A 85 -2.37 18.89 8.83
C ASN A 85 -3.48 18.82 9.91
N ALA A 86 -3.06 18.74 11.18
CA ALA A 86 -3.97 18.67 12.34
C ALA A 86 -4.93 19.86 12.44
N ALA A 87 -4.46 21.07 12.10
CA ALA A 87 -5.28 22.28 12.21
C ALA A 87 -6.47 22.28 11.23
N ALA A 88 -6.30 21.73 10.03
CA ALA A 88 -7.37 21.61 9.05
C ALA A 88 -8.47 20.64 9.53
N ILE A 89 -8.07 19.46 10.05
CA ILE A 89 -9.03 18.49 10.60
C ILE A 89 -9.76 19.06 11.80
N ARG A 90 -9.06 19.75 12.70
CA ARG A 90 -9.68 20.38 13.88
C ARG A 90 -10.67 21.48 13.49
N ARG A 91 -10.35 22.32 12.49
CA ARG A 91 -11.29 23.32 11.95
C ARG A 91 -12.55 22.67 11.36
N ALA A 92 -12.40 21.58 10.60
CA ALA A 92 -13.53 20.84 10.06
C ALA A 92 -14.37 20.23 11.17
N ALA A 93 -13.75 19.63 12.19
CA ALA A 93 -14.43 19.08 13.35
C ALA A 93 -15.17 20.17 14.16
N THR A 94 -14.54 21.31 14.41
CA THR A 94 -15.14 22.45 15.14
C THR A 94 -16.32 23.02 14.36
N ARG A 95 -16.20 23.21 13.03
CA ARG A 95 -17.34 23.62 12.20
C ARG A 95 -18.46 22.59 12.26
N GLY A 96 -18.14 21.28 12.20
CA GLY A 96 -19.11 20.20 12.31
C GLY A 96 -19.87 20.17 13.64
N SER A 97 -19.21 20.54 14.73
CA SER A 97 -19.84 20.62 16.05
C SER A 97 -20.64 21.91 16.28
N GLN A 98 -20.25 23.02 15.62
CA GLN A 98 -20.90 24.33 15.76
C GLN A 98 -22.02 24.58 14.77
N HIS A 99 -22.06 23.91 13.63
CA HIS A 99 -23.20 23.92 12.72
C HIS A 99 -24.31 22.98 13.19
N MET A 100 -24.95 23.30 14.29
CA MET A 100 -26.38 23.05 14.38
C MET A 100 -27.01 23.92 13.29
N SER A 101 -27.56 23.26 12.28
CA SER A 101 -28.17 23.92 11.13
C SER A 101 -29.14 24.99 11.65
N LEU A 102 -29.03 26.21 11.10
CA LEU A 102 -30.09 27.23 11.30
C LEU A 102 -31.47 26.69 10.92
N ALA A 103 -31.53 25.67 10.06
CA ALA A 103 -32.76 24.91 9.78
C ALA A 103 -33.31 24.15 10.99
N SER A 104 -32.55 23.92 12.06
CA SER A 104 -33.05 23.32 13.31
C SER A 104 -33.78 24.34 14.23
N PHE A 105 -33.78 25.61 13.88
CA PHE A 105 -34.46 26.69 14.62
C PHE A 105 -35.69 27.23 13.90
N GLY A 106 -36.06 26.74 12.69
CA GLY A 106 -37.27 27.13 11.97
C GLY A 106 -38.53 26.37 12.44
N GLU A 107 -39.70 27.00 12.39
CA GLU A 107 -40.99 26.30 12.55
C GLU A 107 -41.11 25.25 11.43
N GLY A 108 -40.91 23.97 11.78
CA GLY A 108 -40.84 22.84 10.85
C GLY A 108 -39.48 22.11 10.86
N ALA A 109 -38.60 22.44 11.81
CA ALA A 109 -37.33 21.78 11.98
C ALA A 109 -37.49 20.25 12.11
N VAL A 110 -36.99 19.49 11.17
CA VAL A 110 -36.85 18.04 11.28
C VAL A 110 -35.85 17.80 12.43
N ALA A 111 -36.35 17.27 13.54
CA ALA A 111 -35.58 17.05 14.78
C ALA A 111 -34.35 16.14 14.63
N ASP A 112 -34.03 15.69 13.41
CA ASP A 112 -33.03 14.70 13.10
C ASP A 112 -31.95 15.20 12.09
N SER A 113 -31.77 16.52 11.96
CA SER A 113 -30.74 17.10 11.07
C SER A 113 -29.34 16.88 11.67
N ARG A 114 -28.57 15.95 11.10
CA ARG A 114 -27.19 15.68 11.49
C ARG A 114 -26.20 16.26 10.48
N THR A 115 -24.97 16.39 10.92
CA THR A 115 -23.85 16.81 10.05
C THR A 115 -22.93 15.64 9.81
N ILE A 116 -22.71 15.28 8.54
CA ILE A 116 -21.69 14.31 8.15
C ILE A 116 -20.36 15.04 7.98
N VAL A 117 -19.31 14.57 8.66
CA VAL A 117 -17.95 15.01 8.40
C VAL A 117 -17.32 14.05 7.37
N LEU A 118 -17.10 14.54 6.16
CA LEU A 118 -16.42 13.80 5.11
C LEU A 118 -14.95 14.20 5.05
N LEU A 119 -14.09 13.24 5.30
CA LEU A 119 -12.65 13.37 5.08
C LEU A 119 -12.28 12.60 3.82
N ASP A 120 -12.04 13.31 2.73
CA ASP A 120 -11.70 12.69 1.45
C ASP A 120 -10.18 12.43 1.38
N GLU A 121 -9.79 11.28 0.81
CA GLU A 121 -8.41 10.85 0.60
C GLU A 121 -7.52 10.82 1.88
N VAL A 122 -8.02 10.25 2.98
CA VAL A 122 -7.31 10.20 4.27
C VAL A 122 -5.93 9.50 4.23
N ASP A 123 -5.63 8.75 3.19
CA ASP A 123 -4.31 8.18 2.94
C ASP A 123 -3.25 9.24 2.58
N HIS A 124 -3.67 10.46 2.25
CA HIS A 124 -2.80 11.62 2.02
C HIS A 124 -2.51 12.41 3.31
N LEU A 125 -3.14 12.06 4.43
CA LEU A 125 -2.85 12.71 5.71
C LEU A 125 -1.39 12.51 6.11
N SER A 126 -0.80 13.58 6.59
CA SER A 126 0.60 13.62 6.97
C SER A 126 0.86 13.29 8.43
N GLY A 127 2.11 13.04 8.76
CA GLY A 127 2.58 12.78 10.11
C GLY A 127 2.27 11.37 10.62
N GLY A 128 2.67 11.12 11.86
CA GLY A 128 2.44 9.88 12.59
C GLY A 128 1.22 9.95 13.50
N PHE A 129 0.94 8.84 14.22
CA PHE A 129 -0.12 8.75 15.23
C PHE A 129 0.32 9.21 16.64
N ALA A 130 1.48 9.85 16.78
CA ALA A 130 1.93 10.45 18.05
C ALA A 130 1.10 11.71 18.34
N LYS A 131 0.69 11.88 19.60
CA LYS A 131 -0.12 13.04 20.03
C LYS A 131 0.72 14.31 19.86
N ILE A 132 0.16 15.32 19.23
CA ILE A 132 0.72 16.68 19.18
C ILE A 132 0.07 17.48 20.32
N SER A 133 0.81 18.39 20.95
CA SER A 133 0.26 19.24 22.01
C SER A 133 -0.84 20.16 21.46
N ASP A 134 -1.91 20.30 22.22
CA ASP A 134 -3.07 21.10 21.85
C ASP A 134 -2.70 22.57 21.62
N GLU A 135 -1.80 23.10 22.46
CA GLU A 135 -1.24 24.45 22.33
C GLU A 135 -0.55 24.70 20.97
N ARG A 136 0.14 23.71 20.43
CA ARG A 136 0.81 23.82 19.13
C ARG A 136 -0.19 23.86 17.98
N ILE A 137 -1.30 23.16 18.12
CA ILE A 137 -2.38 23.16 17.11
C ILE A 137 -3.15 24.48 17.19
N GLU A 138 -3.48 24.96 18.39
CA GLU A 138 -4.20 26.22 18.60
C GLU A 138 -3.43 27.43 18.08
N ARG A 139 -2.11 27.49 18.30
CA ARG A 139 -1.24 28.54 17.72
C ARG A 139 -1.29 28.60 16.19
N THR A 140 -1.60 27.48 15.54
CA THR A 140 -1.72 27.40 14.08
C THR A 140 -3.10 27.83 13.58
N ILE A 141 -4.10 27.80 14.45
CA ILE A 141 -5.51 28.14 14.14
C ILE A 141 -5.77 29.66 14.34
N SER A 142 -5.06 30.31 15.28
CA SER A 142 -5.28 31.71 15.61
C SER A 142 -4.87 32.66 14.49
N PRO A 143 -5.74 33.55 14.03
CA PRO A 143 -5.53 34.41 12.86
C PRO A 143 -4.55 35.58 13.07
N GLU A 144 -4.03 35.77 14.28
CA GLU A 144 -3.28 37.01 14.64
C GLU A 144 -1.81 37.05 14.21
N LYS A 145 -1.28 36.01 13.51
CA LYS A 145 0.11 35.98 13.03
C LYS A 145 0.20 35.45 11.61
N GLU A 146 -0.09 36.30 10.66
CA GLU A 146 -0.15 35.95 9.23
C GLU A 146 1.21 35.70 8.56
N GLU A 147 2.37 35.91 9.16
CA GLU A 147 3.61 35.87 8.37
C GLU A 147 4.79 35.02 8.88
N SER A 148 4.72 34.37 10.05
CA SER A 148 5.93 33.68 10.54
C SER A 148 5.79 32.29 11.14
N ALA A 149 4.61 31.70 11.11
CA ALA A 149 4.38 30.35 11.63
C ALA A 149 3.64 29.44 10.64
N ILE A 150 4.04 29.47 9.38
CA ILE A 150 3.84 28.30 8.53
C ILE A 150 4.62 27.19 9.23
N LEU A 151 3.89 26.25 9.86
CA LEU A 151 4.49 25.01 10.32
C LEU A 151 5.19 24.38 9.12
N LYS A 152 6.49 24.65 8.99
CA LYS A 152 7.37 23.90 8.09
C LYS A 152 7.32 22.47 8.58
N GLY A 153 6.51 21.68 7.92
CA GLY A 153 6.34 20.27 8.24
C GLY A 153 4.88 19.89 8.44
N ASP A 154 4.50 19.01 7.64
CA ASP A 154 3.30 18.21 7.57
C ASP A 154 3.10 17.45 8.90
N SER A 155 2.58 18.07 9.95
CA SER A 155 2.56 17.42 11.25
C SER A 155 1.14 17.15 11.75
N GLY A 156 0.90 15.89 12.09
CA GLY A 156 -0.17 15.47 12.99
C GLY A 156 -1.54 15.21 12.41
N GLY A 157 -1.74 15.22 11.10
CA GLY A 157 -3.05 14.89 10.52
C GLY A 157 -3.60 13.55 10.97
N LYS A 158 -2.78 12.49 10.99
CA LYS A 158 -3.21 11.16 11.44
C LYS A 158 -3.51 11.09 12.94
N ALA A 159 -2.78 11.85 13.77
CA ALA A 159 -3.04 11.90 15.20
C ALA A 159 -4.35 12.64 15.50
N GLU A 160 -4.62 13.74 14.79
CA GLU A 160 -5.84 14.50 14.94
C GLU A 160 -7.06 13.75 14.39
N LEU A 161 -6.91 12.98 13.29
CA LEU A 161 -7.94 12.05 12.83
C LEU A 161 -8.34 11.07 13.94
N LEU A 162 -7.35 10.46 14.62
CA LEU A 162 -7.64 9.54 15.71
C LEU A 162 -8.31 10.25 16.90
N HIS A 163 -7.95 11.51 17.17
CA HIS A 163 -8.61 12.32 18.20
C HIS A 163 -10.05 12.61 17.81
N LEU A 164 -10.29 13.09 16.59
CA LEU A 164 -11.63 13.32 16.06
C LEU A 164 -12.54 12.10 16.20
N LEU A 165 -12.07 10.92 15.78
CA LEU A 165 -12.84 9.67 15.86
C LEU A 165 -13.20 9.27 17.28
N LYS A 166 -12.44 9.70 18.29
CA LYS A 166 -12.74 9.44 19.71
C LYS A 166 -13.82 10.37 20.28
N VAL A 167 -13.77 11.64 19.90
CA VAL A 167 -14.59 12.69 20.54
C VAL A 167 -15.81 13.08 19.72
N THR A 168 -15.87 12.73 18.44
CA THR A 168 -16.98 13.16 17.57
C THR A 168 -18.34 12.69 18.05
N GLU A 169 -19.33 13.56 17.96
CA GLU A 169 -20.75 13.27 18.16
C GLU A 169 -21.52 13.20 16.84
N GLN A 170 -20.82 13.37 15.74
CA GLN A 170 -21.35 13.33 14.38
C GLN A 170 -20.75 12.15 13.59
N PRO A 171 -21.47 11.60 12.60
CA PRO A 171 -20.95 10.55 11.72
C PRO A 171 -19.77 11.06 10.90
N VAL A 172 -18.67 10.29 10.93
CA VAL A 172 -17.46 10.59 10.14
C VAL A 172 -17.33 9.57 9.02
N LEU A 173 -17.36 10.03 7.78
CA LEU A 173 -17.07 9.23 6.61
C LEU A 173 -15.67 9.60 6.08
N MET A 174 -14.88 8.58 5.77
CA MET A 174 -13.52 8.75 5.28
C MET A 174 -13.34 7.98 3.99
N THR A 175 -12.78 8.57 2.95
CA THR A 175 -12.37 7.81 1.77
C THR A 175 -10.88 7.55 1.79
N CYS A 176 -10.47 6.41 1.26
CA CYS A 176 -9.08 5.96 1.27
C CYS A 176 -8.80 5.12 0.01
N ASN A 177 -7.78 5.50 -0.75
CA ASN A 177 -7.38 4.73 -1.93
C ASN A 177 -6.37 3.64 -1.55
N ASP A 178 -5.35 3.96 -0.74
CA ASP A 178 -4.35 3.03 -0.23
C ASP A 178 -4.33 2.99 1.30
N PRO A 179 -5.00 2.01 1.94
CA PRO A 179 -5.00 1.87 3.38
C PRO A 179 -3.60 1.73 4.01
N MET A 180 -2.61 1.22 3.26
CA MET A 180 -1.25 1.09 3.79
C MET A 180 -0.55 2.44 3.94
N ARG A 181 -0.88 3.43 3.11
CA ARG A 181 -0.40 4.81 3.29
C ARG A 181 -0.99 5.44 4.56
N LEU A 182 -2.27 5.15 4.85
CA LEU A 182 -2.92 5.62 6.08
C LEU A 182 -2.27 4.98 7.32
N TRP A 183 -2.11 3.65 7.35
CA TRP A 183 -1.52 2.94 8.51
C TRP A 183 -0.02 3.20 8.67
N GLY A 184 0.68 3.53 7.57
CA GLY A 184 2.14 3.61 7.48
C GLY A 184 2.78 2.26 7.16
N ARG A 185 3.89 2.30 6.39
CA ARG A 185 4.60 1.09 5.92
C ARG A 185 5.60 0.52 6.92
N GLY A 186 5.84 1.20 8.07
CA GLY A 186 6.79 0.78 9.10
C GLY A 186 6.26 -0.34 10.00
N ARG A 187 7.11 -0.89 10.87
CA ARG A 187 6.78 -1.99 11.82
C ARG A 187 5.51 -1.75 12.66
N ALA A 188 5.14 -0.50 12.88
CA ALA A 188 3.98 -0.12 13.69
C ALA A 188 2.63 -0.15 12.94
N TRP A 189 2.56 -0.50 11.64
CA TRP A 189 1.35 -0.38 10.83
C TRP A 189 0.14 -1.15 11.42
N ARG A 190 0.36 -2.36 11.96
CA ARG A 190 -0.71 -3.15 12.60
C ARG A 190 -1.27 -2.44 13.81
N ARG A 191 -0.39 -1.95 14.70
CA ARG A 191 -0.80 -1.18 15.89
C ARG A 191 -1.54 0.10 15.51
N ASN A 192 -1.09 0.81 14.49
CA ASN A 192 -1.74 2.03 14.01
C ASN A 192 -3.13 1.72 13.43
N ARG A 193 -3.22 0.68 12.59
CA ARG A 193 -4.50 0.19 12.06
C ARG A 193 -5.47 -0.13 13.20
N ASP A 194 -5.05 -0.92 14.17
CA ASP A 194 -5.90 -1.38 15.25
C ASP A 194 -6.36 -0.21 16.14
N ARG A 195 -5.51 0.81 16.32
CA ARG A 195 -5.90 2.04 17.04
C ARG A 195 -7.04 2.78 16.35
N VAL A 196 -7.00 2.90 15.03
CA VAL A 196 -8.06 3.56 14.25
C VAL A 196 -9.31 2.67 14.19
N LEU A 197 -9.15 1.37 13.94
CA LEU A 197 -10.29 0.44 13.81
C LEU A 197 -11.04 0.16 15.12
N ARG A 198 -10.53 0.62 16.27
CA ARG A 198 -11.32 0.68 17.53
C ARG A 198 -12.46 1.68 17.43
N HIS A 199 -12.29 2.76 16.66
CA HIS A 199 -13.24 3.88 16.58
C HIS A 199 -13.89 4.01 15.20
N ALA A 200 -13.34 3.34 14.19
CA ALA A 200 -13.86 3.32 12.81
C ALA A 200 -14.02 1.90 12.29
N GLU A 201 -14.87 1.74 11.30
CA GLU A 201 -15.05 0.51 10.55
C GLU A 201 -14.44 0.66 9.17
N ASN A 202 -13.66 -0.33 8.70
CA ASN A 202 -13.15 -0.33 7.34
C ASN A 202 -14.06 -1.15 6.43
N ILE A 203 -14.64 -0.51 5.44
CA ILE A 203 -15.51 -1.11 4.43
C ILE A 203 -14.79 -1.03 3.08
N GLN A 204 -14.43 -2.20 2.56
CA GLN A 204 -13.69 -2.27 1.30
C GLN A 204 -14.63 -2.28 0.10
N PHE A 205 -14.50 -1.26 -0.75
CA PHE A 205 -15.14 -1.16 -2.06
C PHE A 205 -14.30 -1.90 -3.09
N LYS A 206 -14.97 -2.67 -3.91
CA LYS A 206 -14.38 -3.38 -5.04
C LYS A 206 -14.64 -2.62 -6.33
N ARG A 207 -13.85 -2.92 -7.36
CA ARG A 207 -14.13 -2.46 -8.72
C ARG A 207 -15.54 -2.90 -9.14
N VAL A 208 -16.25 -2.02 -9.82
CA VAL A 208 -17.63 -2.26 -10.23
C VAL A 208 -17.67 -3.30 -11.35
N GLY A 209 -18.57 -4.26 -11.25
CA GLY A 209 -18.71 -5.31 -12.25
C GLY A 209 -19.22 -4.79 -13.60
N LYS A 210 -18.83 -5.46 -14.70
CA LYS A 210 -19.16 -5.08 -16.09
C LYS A 210 -20.66 -4.85 -16.33
N LEU A 211 -21.53 -5.63 -15.68
CA LEU A 211 -22.98 -5.47 -15.79
C LEU A 211 -23.48 -4.12 -15.24
N HIS A 212 -22.97 -3.70 -14.08
CA HIS A 212 -23.33 -2.43 -13.48
C HIS A 212 -22.75 -1.25 -14.27
N MET A 213 -21.52 -1.39 -14.76
CA MET A 213 -20.92 -0.39 -15.63
C MET A 213 -21.73 -0.18 -16.91
N ARG A 214 -22.21 -1.27 -17.52
CA ARG A 214 -23.08 -1.20 -18.70
C ARG A 214 -24.40 -0.47 -18.41
N ARG A 215 -25.02 -0.71 -17.25
CA ARG A 215 -26.25 0.01 -16.84
C ARG A 215 -26.02 1.50 -16.72
N ILE A 216 -24.89 1.90 -16.14
CA ILE A 216 -24.54 3.31 -16.02
C ILE A 216 -24.27 3.92 -17.40
N ALA A 217 -23.53 3.22 -18.27
CA ALA A 217 -23.29 3.67 -19.64
C ALA A 217 -24.60 3.91 -20.40
N HIS A 218 -25.54 2.98 -20.36
CA HIS A 218 -26.87 3.15 -20.98
C HIS A 218 -27.63 4.33 -20.37
N ARG A 219 -27.65 4.49 -19.05
CA ARG A 219 -28.29 5.63 -18.38
C ARG A 219 -27.72 6.97 -18.88
N VAL A 220 -26.40 7.05 -19.08
CA VAL A 220 -25.75 8.25 -19.60
C VAL A 220 -26.10 8.48 -21.08
N LEU A 221 -26.02 7.44 -21.92
CA LEU A 221 -26.35 7.52 -23.33
C LEU A 221 -27.81 7.91 -23.54
N ASP A 222 -28.73 7.29 -22.80
CA ASP A 222 -30.17 7.62 -22.86
C ASP A 222 -30.42 9.07 -22.41
N GLY A 223 -29.73 9.53 -21.37
CA GLY A 223 -29.86 10.89 -20.85
C GLY A 223 -29.33 11.97 -21.79
N GLU A 224 -28.37 11.62 -22.65
CA GLU A 224 -27.80 12.52 -23.67
C GLU A 224 -28.42 12.31 -25.07
N ASN A 225 -29.39 11.38 -25.21
CA ASN A 225 -29.99 10.99 -26.49
C ASN A 225 -28.97 10.52 -27.53
N LEU A 226 -27.97 9.76 -27.07
CA LEU A 226 -26.90 9.22 -27.91
C LEU A 226 -27.11 7.73 -28.18
N SER A 227 -26.76 7.31 -29.39
CA SER A 227 -26.66 5.89 -29.75
C SER A 227 -25.20 5.45 -29.82
N MET A 228 -24.94 4.17 -29.53
CA MET A 228 -23.59 3.62 -29.54
C MET A 228 -23.62 2.17 -30.07
N ASP A 229 -22.62 1.81 -30.86
CA ASP A 229 -22.41 0.44 -31.28
C ASP A 229 -22.15 -0.48 -30.09
N PRO A 230 -22.75 -1.70 -30.05
CA PRO A 230 -22.47 -2.65 -28.96
C PRO A 230 -20.97 -2.98 -28.81
N GLU A 231 -20.23 -3.06 -29.90
CA GLU A 231 -18.78 -3.30 -29.90
C GLU A 231 -18.00 -2.12 -29.34
N ALA A 232 -18.45 -0.87 -29.62
CA ALA A 232 -17.87 0.34 -29.06
C ALA A 232 -18.05 0.40 -27.53
N LEU A 233 -19.24 0.05 -27.04
CA LEU A 233 -19.53 -0.02 -25.62
C LEU A 233 -18.66 -1.09 -24.93
N GLU A 234 -18.54 -2.28 -25.52
CA GLU A 234 -17.68 -3.33 -24.97
C GLU A 234 -16.21 -2.89 -24.88
N ALA A 235 -15.69 -2.21 -25.90
CA ALA A 235 -14.34 -1.68 -25.90
C ALA A 235 -14.12 -0.63 -24.79
N LEU A 236 -15.09 0.26 -24.55
CA LEU A 236 -15.03 1.22 -23.43
C LEU A 236 -15.05 0.53 -22.06
N LEU A 237 -15.89 -0.50 -21.91
CA LEU A 237 -15.96 -1.26 -20.66
C LEU A 237 -14.67 -2.03 -20.36
N GLU A 238 -14.01 -2.54 -21.40
CA GLU A 238 -12.72 -3.23 -21.30
C GLU A 238 -11.56 -2.26 -21.02
N GLY A 239 -11.62 -1.07 -21.58
CA GLY A 239 -10.65 0.00 -21.32
C GLY A 239 -10.71 0.55 -19.88
N ASN A 240 -11.89 0.48 -19.24
CA ASN A 240 -12.14 1.05 -17.92
C ASN A 240 -12.59 -0.01 -16.89
N PRO A 241 -11.79 -1.03 -16.55
CA PRO A 241 -12.23 -2.15 -15.74
C PRO A 241 -12.64 -1.73 -14.33
N GLY A 242 -13.95 -1.48 -14.13
CA GLY A 242 -14.56 -1.15 -12.84
C GLY A 242 -14.31 0.28 -12.34
N ASP A 243 -13.83 1.20 -13.18
CA ASP A 243 -13.70 2.63 -12.90
C ASP A 243 -14.84 3.42 -13.56
N LEU A 244 -15.84 3.81 -12.76
CA LEU A 244 -17.01 4.54 -13.24
C LEU A 244 -16.70 5.97 -13.69
N ARG A 245 -15.75 6.63 -13.01
CA ARG A 245 -15.36 7.99 -13.36
C ARG A 245 -14.66 8.02 -14.70
N ALA A 246 -13.76 7.09 -14.94
CA ALA A 246 -13.08 6.96 -16.22
C ALA A 246 -14.07 6.64 -17.34
N LEU A 247 -14.97 5.66 -17.12
CA LEU A 247 -16.02 5.32 -18.10
C LEU A 247 -16.87 6.52 -18.52
N ILE A 248 -17.37 7.32 -17.56
CA ILE A 248 -18.22 8.49 -17.87
C ILE A 248 -17.43 9.56 -18.63
N ARG A 249 -16.16 9.79 -18.27
CA ARG A 249 -15.30 10.73 -18.98
C ARG A 249 -15.00 10.29 -20.42
N ASP A 250 -14.75 9.00 -20.61
CA ASP A 250 -14.50 8.46 -21.94
C ASP A 250 -15.77 8.52 -22.81
N LEU A 251 -16.95 8.26 -22.22
CA LEU A 251 -18.24 8.46 -22.89
C LEU A 251 -18.44 9.93 -23.30
N GLN A 252 -18.16 10.87 -22.40
CA GLN A 252 -18.24 12.30 -22.71
C GLN A 252 -17.27 12.70 -23.81
N ALA A 253 -16.03 12.21 -23.76
CA ALA A 253 -15.03 12.47 -24.79
C ALA A 253 -15.44 11.87 -26.16
N ALA A 254 -16.01 10.67 -26.17
CA ALA A 254 -16.53 10.05 -27.38
C ALA A 254 -17.70 10.85 -27.97
N ALA A 255 -18.64 11.26 -27.14
CA ALA A 255 -19.79 12.09 -27.55
C ALA A 255 -19.38 13.44 -28.12
N ALA A 256 -18.35 14.08 -27.57
CA ALA A 256 -17.86 15.36 -28.06
C ALA A 256 -17.33 15.30 -29.51
N VAL A 257 -16.94 14.12 -29.98
CA VAL A 257 -16.42 13.87 -31.33
C VAL A 257 -17.50 13.31 -32.26
N ALA A 258 -18.42 12.50 -31.71
CA ALA A 258 -19.31 11.63 -32.48
C ALA A 258 -20.61 12.31 -32.98
N GLY A 259 -21.05 13.42 -32.34
CA GLY A 259 -22.38 13.94 -32.57
C GLY A 259 -23.48 13.05 -31.96
N GLU A 260 -24.31 12.41 -32.79
CA GLU A 260 -25.46 11.61 -32.30
C GLU A 260 -25.19 10.10 -32.17
N HIS A 261 -24.14 9.58 -32.84
CA HIS A 261 -23.82 8.16 -32.85
C HIS A 261 -22.33 7.91 -32.61
N ILE A 262 -22.02 7.00 -31.69
CA ILE A 262 -20.65 6.64 -31.31
C ILE A 262 -20.28 5.29 -31.93
N ASP A 263 -19.35 5.27 -32.87
CA ASP A 263 -18.84 4.08 -33.52
C ASP A 263 -17.56 3.52 -32.86
N ILE A 264 -17.21 2.29 -33.19
CA ILE A 264 -16.02 1.60 -32.64
C ILE A 264 -14.70 2.28 -33.05
N GLY A 265 -14.64 2.93 -34.23
CA GLY A 265 -13.45 3.62 -34.71
C GLY A 265 -13.10 4.83 -33.85
N MET A 266 -14.11 5.59 -33.42
CA MET A 266 -13.96 6.73 -32.50
C MET A 266 -13.43 6.28 -31.14
N VAL A 267 -14.02 5.22 -30.57
CA VAL A 267 -13.57 4.68 -29.28
C VAL A 267 -12.14 4.18 -29.35
N ARG A 268 -11.75 3.49 -30.42
CA ARG A 268 -10.36 3.04 -30.61
C ARG A 268 -9.39 4.22 -30.75
N SER A 269 -9.79 5.29 -31.45
CA SER A 269 -8.97 6.47 -31.60
C SER A 269 -8.76 7.18 -30.26
N LEU A 270 -9.79 7.31 -29.44
CA LEU A 270 -9.72 7.85 -28.09
C LEU A 270 -8.88 6.98 -27.18
N ALA A 271 -9.02 5.65 -27.23
CA ALA A 271 -8.22 4.72 -26.45
C ALA A 271 -6.72 4.87 -26.75
N GLN A 272 -6.33 5.05 -28.02
CA GLN A 272 -4.93 5.31 -28.40
C GLN A 272 -4.38 6.63 -27.83
N VAL A 273 -5.19 7.63 -27.65
CA VAL A 273 -4.81 8.92 -27.03
C VAL A 273 -4.74 8.77 -25.51
N SER A 274 -5.72 8.10 -24.91
CA SER A 274 -5.82 7.89 -23.46
C SER A 274 -4.80 6.89 -22.92
N GLU A 275 -4.38 5.89 -23.72
CA GLU A 275 -3.33 4.93 -23.33
C GLU A 275 -1.97 5.61 -23.04
N ARG A 276 -1.76 6.84 -23.47
CA ARG A 276 -0.53 7.59 -23.17
C ARG A 276 -0.42 7.98 -21.69
N ASP A 277 -1.52 8.10 -20.97
CA ASP A 277 -1.56 8.63 -19.59
C ASP A 277 -2.13 7.64 -18.55
N SER A 278 -2.65 6.47 -18.97
CA SER A 278 -3.20 5.47 -18.05
C SER A 278 -2.15 4.46 -17.58
N GLN A 279 -2.12 4.18 -16.29
CA GLN A 279 -1.31 3.10 -15.74
C GLN A 279 -1.88 1.74 -16.20
N ILE A 280 -1.04 0.96 -16.84
CA ILE A 280 -1.39 -0.38 -17.34
C ILE A 280 -1.22 -1.41 -16.21
N ASP A 281 -2.20 -2.29 -16.02
CA ASP A 281 -2.07 -3.41 -15.08
C ASP A 281 -0.82 -4.26 -15.38
N VAL A 282 -0.10 -4.67 -14.35
CA VAL A 282 1.19 -5.37 -14.47
C VAL A 282 1.12 -6.65 -15.30
N PHE A 283 0.03 -7.42 -15.21
CA PHE A 283 -0.11 -8.65 -16.01
C PHE A 283 -0.32 -8.34 -17.50
N ARG A 284 -1.10 -7.30 -17.80
CA ARG A 284 -1.28 -6.80 -19.17
C ARG A 284 0.04 -6.23 -19.69
N ALA A 285 0.69 -5.38 -18.92
CA ALA A 285 1.98 -4.79 -19.29
C ALA A 285 3.04 -5.87 -19.63
N LEU A 286 3.20 -6.89 -18.76
CA LEU A 286 4.15 -7.98 -19.00
C LEU A 286 3.79 -8.80 -20.24
N ARG A 287 2.50 -9.14 -20.44
CA ARG A 287 2.05 -9.88 -21.61
C ARG A 287 2.37 -9.14 -22.91
N ASP A 288 2.06 -7.84 -22.93
CA ASP A 288 2.28 -6.99 -24.10
C ASP A 288 3.78 -6.77 -24.34
N ILE A 289 4.60 -6.65 -23.29
CA ILE A 289 6.06 -6.57 -23.37
C ILE A 289 6.63 -7.85 -24.00
N TYR A 290 6.26 -9.03 -23.50
CA TYR A 290 6.79 -10.30 -24.05
C TYR A 290 6.38 -10.54 -25.50
N LYS A 291 5.24 -10.01 -25.94
CA LYS A 291 4.77 -10.08 -27.33
C LYS A 291 5.27 -8.95 -28.22
N SER A 292 5.83 -7.89 -27.62
CA SER A 292 6.33 -6.73 -28.35
C SER A 292 7.52 -7.13 -29.23
N GLY A 293 7.50 -6.71 -30.49
CA GLY A 293 8.64 -6.85 -31.41
C GLY A 293 9.66 -5.70 -31.31
N SER A 294 9.42 -4.72 -30.43
CA SER A 294 10.20 -3.49 -30.36
C SER A 294 10.64 -3.16 -28.92
N GLY A 295 11.95 -3.01 -28.70
CA GLY A 295 12.49 -2.61 -27.41
C GLY A 295 12.04 -1.23 -26.95
N LYS A 296 11.73 -0.31 -27.88
CA LYS A 296 11.18 1.03 -27.56
C LYS A 296 9.76 0.91 -27.03
N GLU A 297 8.93 0.10 -27.69
CA GLU A 297 7.55 -0.16 -27.27
C GLU A 297 7.51 -0.87 -25.91
N ALA A 298 8.33 -1.92 -25.74
CA ALA A 298 8.45 -2.65 -24.50
C ALA A 298 8.86 -1.74 -23.32
N SER A 299 9.81 -0.82 -23.55
CA SER A 299 10.20 0.16 -22.53
C SER A 299 9.06 1.12 -22.17
N ARG A 300 8.26 1.54 -23.15
CA ARG A 300 7.09 2.39 -22.94
C ARG A 300 6.02 1.67 -22.09
N LEU A 301 5.72 0.42 -22.41
CA LEU A 301 4.78 -0.42 -21.67
C LEU A 301 5.23 -0.62 -20.22
N LEU A 302 6.52 -0.84 -20.01
CA LEU A 302 7.09 -0.97 -18.66
C LEU A 302 6.94 0.32 -17.84
N MET A 303 7.22 1.47 -18.44
CA MET A 303 7.12 2.76 -17.75
C MET A 303 5.67 3.16 -17.43
N ASN A 304 4.71 2.69 -18.23
CA ASN A 304 3.29 2.93 -18.03
C ASN A 304 2.62 1.88 -17.12
N SER A 305 3.37 0.92 -16.59
CA SER A 305 2.82 -0.10 -15.70
C SER A 305 2.41 0.51 -14.34
N ASP A 306 1.45 -0.13 -13.67
CA ASP A 306 0.98 0.23 -12.33
C ASP A 306 2.00 -0.05 -11.21
N LYS A 307 3.17 -0.57 -11.55
CA LYS A 307 4.27 -0.87 -10.64
C LYS A 307 5.49 0.01 -10.93
N ASP A 308 6.16 0.40 -9.85
CA ASP A 308 7.45 1.07 -9.97
C ASP A 308 8.49 0.16 -10.66
N PRO A 309 9.46 0.72 -11.40
CA PRO A 309 10.52 -0.06 -12.06
C PRO A 309 11.28 -1.01 -11.12
N ASP A 310 11.52 -0.61 -9.87
CA ASP A 310 12.12 -1.47 -8.84
C ASP A 310 11.28 -2.74 -8.57
N GLN A 311 9.96 -2.59 -8.54
CA GLN A 311 9.04 -3.70 -8.36
C GLN A 311 8.96 -4.57 -9.62
N MET A 312 9.01 -3.95 -10.81
CA MET A 312 8.94 -4.66 -12.09
C MET A 312 10.11 -5.63 -12.29
N ILE A 313 11.30 -5.36 -11.77
CA ILE A 313 12.41 -6.34 -11.77
C ILE A 313 11.99 -7.66 -11.12
N ALA A 314 11.33 -7.60 -9.97
CA ALA A 314 10.84 -8.79 -9.29
C ALA A 314 9.82 -9.57 -10.12
N TRP A 315 8.92 -8.87 -10.81
CA TRP A 315 7.95 -9.48 -11.70
C TRP A 315 8.59 -10.14 -12.92
N PHE A 316 9.57 -9.48 -13.54
CA PHE A 316 10.34 -10.09 -14.63
C PHE A 316 11.14 -11.30 -14.16
N ALA A 317 11.88 -11.20 -13.05
CA ALA A 317 12.70 -12.29 -12.52
C ALA A 317 11.86 -13.56 -12.25
N TRP A 318 10.62 -13.40 -11.77
CA TRP A 318 9.70 -14.51 -11.55
C TRP A 318 9.17 -15.10 -12.85
N ASN A 319 8.63 -14.26 -13.74
CA ASN A 319 7.92 -14.71 -14.93
C ASN A 319 8.87 -15.15 -16.07
N ASN A 320 10.07 -14.61 -16.15
CA ASN A 320 11.07 -15.03 -17.16
C ASN A 320 11.39 -16.52 -17.09
N GLN A 321 11.29 -17.14 -15.91
CA GLN A 321 11.55 -18.57 -15.72
C GLN A 321 10.56 -19.47 -16.50
N SER A 322 9.32 -19.03 -16.63
CA SER A 322 8.27 -19.76 -17.37
C SER A 322 8.26 -19.43 -18.86
N VAL A 323 8.74 -18.25 -19.24
CA VAL A 323 8.61 -17.69 -20.58
C VAL A 323 9.80 -18.00 -21.49
N PHE A 324 11.00 -18.17 -20.93
CA PHE A 324 12.24 -18.35 -21.69
C PHE A 324 12.94 -19.69 -21.42
N GLU A 325 13.66 -20.17 -22.43
CA GLU A 325 14.57 -21.32 -22.26
C GLU A 325 15.87 -20.93 -21.53
N SER A 326 16.61 -21.93 -21.01
CA SER A 326 17.78 -21.76 -20.15
C SER A 326 18.85 -20.81 -20.72
N LYS A 327 19.14 -20.87 -22.05
CA LYS A 327 20.11 -19.96 -22.66
C LYS A 327 19.65 -18.51 -22.70
N ALA A 328 18.41 -18.29 -23.08
CA ALA A 328 17.79 -16.97 -23.11
C ALA A 328 17.64 -16.42 -21.69
N LEU A 329 17.18 -17.25 -20.75
CA LEU A 329 17.04 -16.91 -19.34
C LEU A 329 18.37 -16.45 -18.72
N SER A 330 19.47 -17.13 -19.00
CA SER A 330 20.81 -16.73 -18.52
C SER A 330 21.21 -15.33 -18.98
N ARG A 331 20.97 -15.00 -20.26
CA ARG A 331 21.29 -13.67 -20.82
C ARG A 331 20.40 -12.59 -20.20
N ILE A 332 19.09 -12.85 -20.08
CA ILE A 332 18.13 -11.94 -19.48
C ILE A 332 18.46 -11.72 -18.01
N SER A 333 18.82 -12.75 -17.26
CA SER A 333 19.21 -12.64 -15.84
C SER A 333 20.43 -11.74 -15.66
N GLY A 334 21.40 -11.79 -16.59
CA GLY A 334 22.52 -10.84 -16.61
C GLY A 334 22.07 -9.39 -16.77
N ALA A 335 21.12 -9.14 -17.68
CA ALA A 335 20.54 -7.81 -17.88
C ALA A 335 19.70 -7.34 -16.67
N MET A 336 18.93 -8.26 -16.05
CA MET A 336 18.17 -7.95 -14.82
C MET A 336 19.12 -7.51 -13.68
N ARG A 337 20.24 -8.20 -13.49
CA ARG A 337 21.24 -7.82 -12.49
C ARG A 337 21.82 -6.43 -12.75
N LEU A 338 22.08 -6.07 -14.01
CA LEU A 338 22.56 -4.74 -14.37
C LEU A 338 21.49 -3.67 -14.11
N ALA A 339 20.23 -3.97 -14.41
CA ALA A 339 19.10 -3.08 -14.15
C ALA A 339 18.92 -2.82 -12.66
N ASP A 340 18.96 -3.87 -11.83
CA ASP A 340 18.85 -3.78 -10.36
C ASP A 340 19.98 -2.92 -9.79
N ARG A 341 21.22 -3.14 -10.21
CA ARG A 341 22.36 -2.28 -9.81
C ARG A 341 22.18 -0.83 -10.23
N ALA A 342 21.68 -0.58 -11.44
CA ALA A 342 21.43 0.76 -11.93
C ALA A 342 20.34 1.48 -11.12
N LEU A 343 19.28 0.78 -10.72
CA LEU A 343 18.24 1.33 -9.82
C LEU A 343 18.79 1.58 -8.41
N ALA A 344 19.61 0.67 -7.88
CA ALA A 344 20.21 0.81 -6.55
C ALA A 344 21.14 2.03 -6.43
N THR A 345 21.77 2.49 -7.52
CA THR A 345 22.64 3.68 -7.50
C THR A 345 21.89 4.97 -7.12
N LYS A 346 20.57 5.03 -7.29
CA LYS A 346 19.72 6.12 -6.81
C LYS A 346 19.86 6.33 -5.30
N TYR A 347 19.98 5.24 -4.55
CA TYR A 347 20.03 5.29 -3.08
C TYR A 347 21.46 5.52 -2.55
N THR A 348 22.49 5.15 -3.31
CA THR A 348 23.88 5.24 -2.87
C THR A 348 24.55 6.57 -3.24
N ASN A 349 24.40 7.01 -4.49
CA ASN A 349 25.11 8.20 -4.99
C ASN A 349 24.24 9.22 -5.72
N ARG A 350 22.91 9.07 -5.67
CA ARG A 350 21.93 9.93 -6.35
C ARG A 350 22.14 10.04 -7.87
N ALA A 351 22.71 9.01 -8.50
CA ALA A 351 22.95 8.98 -9.94
C ALA A 351 21.65 8.71 -10.72
N TYR A 352 20.79 9.69 -10.85
CA TYR A 352 19.46 9.55 -11.48
C TYR A 352 19.50 9.13 -12.95
N ARG A 353 20.58 9.38 -13.69
CA ARG A 353 20.74 8.88 -15.05
C ARG A 353 20.81 7.35 -15.12
N SER A 354 21.38 6.71 -14.12
CA SER A 354 21.42 5.25 -14.02
C SER A 354 20.03 4.65 -13.84
N TRP A 355 19.11 5.39 -13.20
CA TRP A 355 17.72 4.96 -13.04
C TRP A 355 17.01 4.73 -14.38
N TYR A 356 17.26 5.59 -15.39
CA TYR A 356 16.69 5.40 -16.73
C TYR A 356 17.08 4.05 -17.33
N TRP A 357 18.34 3.64 -17.21
CA TRP A 357 18.80 2.33 -17.70
C TRP A 357 18.18 1.19 -16.89
N GLY A 358 18.12 1.31 -15.58
CA GLY A 358 17.48 0.33 -14.72
C GLY A 358 16.00 0.13 -15.05
N SER A 359 15.30 1.20 -15.39
CA SER A 359 13.86 1.17 -15.68
C SER A 359 13.51 0.70 -17.09
N THR A 360 14.45 0.74 -18.07
CA THR A 360 14.17 0.35 -19.46
C THR A 360 14.79 -0.99 -19.85
N LEU A 361 15.95 -1.32 -19.30
CA LEU A 361 16.72 -2.52 -19.66
C LEU A 361 15.95 -3.85 -19.47
N PRO A 362 15.13 -4.06 -18.42
CA PRO A 362 14.37 -5.29 -18.24
C PRO A 362 13.47 -5.63 -19.43
N ALA A 363 12.70 -4.66 -19.90
CA ALA A 363 11.79 -4.85 -21.03
C ALA A 363 12.54 -5.07 -22.34
N GLN A 364 13.60 -4.31 -22.58
CA GLN A 364 14.45 -4.47 -23.78
C GLN A 364 15.13 -5.82 -23.82
N ALA A 365 15.63 -6.30 -22.68
CA ALA A 365 16.26 -7.62 -22.57
C ALA A 365 15.25 -8.74 -22.85
N ALA A 366 14.02 -8.62 -22.33
CA ALA A 366 12.97 -9.60 -22.56
C ALA A 366 12.63 -9.73 -24.05
N VAL A 367 12.50 -8.60 -24.77
CA VAL A 367 12.18 -8.60 -26.22
C VAL A 367 13.34 -9.08 -27.08
N SER A 368 14.58 -8.97 -26.60
CA SER A 368 15.78 -9.39 -27.36
C SER A 368 15.94 -10.89 -27.49
N GLN A 369 15.16 -11.69 -26.80
CA GLN A 369 15.26 -13.14 -26.79
C GLN A 369 13.97 -13.80 -27.28
N PRO A 370 14.04 -14.93 -27.99
CA PRO A 370 12.87 -15.66 -28.43
C PRO A 370 12.15 -16.28 -27.22
N LEU A 371 10.83 -16.26 -27.28
CA LEU A 371 9.99 -16.96 -26.31
C LEU A 371 10.09 -18.48 -26.49
N LYS A 372 9.90 -19.23 -25.43
CA LYS A 372 9.86 -20.70 -25.46
C LYS A 372 8.75 -21.20 -26.38
N ASP A 373 7.56 -20.57 -26.29
CA ASP A 373 6.39 -20.91 -27.11
C ASP A 373 5.89 -19.64 -27.84
N PRO A 374 6.41 -19.33 -29.06
CA PRO A 374 6.11 -18.08 -29.78
C PRO A 374 4.67 -18.02 -30.31
N GLY A 375 3.77 -18.77 -30.04
CA GLY A 375 2.37 -18.73 -30.54
C GLY A 375 1.33 -18.73 -29.43
N SER A 376 1.75 -18.91 -28.17
CA SER A 376 0.86 -18.99 -27.03
C SER A 376 0.94 -17.74 -26.16
N ASP A 377 -0.14 -17.48 -25.40
CA ASP A 377 -0.10 -16.49 -24.34
C ASP A 377 0.84 -16.98 -23.22
N PRO A 378 1.84 -16.18 -22.81
CA PRO A 378 2.71 -16.58 -21.73
C PRO A 378 1.93 -16.72 -20.42
N TYR A 379 2.14 -17.83 -19.70
CA TYR A 379 1.60 -17.98 -18.36
C TYR A 379 2.33 -17.02 -17.40
N LEU A 380 1.58 -16.09 -16.83
CA LEU A 380 2.09 -15.08 -15.91
C LEU A 380 1.55 -15.32 -14.50
N GLY A 381 2.47 -15.43 -13.54
CA GLY A 381 2.15 -15.63 -12.14
C GLY A 381 2.55 -14.44 -11.26
N PHE A 382 1.87 -14.30 -10.14
CA PHE A 382 2.30 -13.36 -9.10
C PHE A 382 3.61 -13.86 -8.47
N PRO A 383 4.65 -13.02 -8.31
CA PRO A 383 5.90 -13.43 -7.67
C PRO A 383 5.67 -13.91 -6.23
N ASN A 384 5.78 -15.22 -5.99
CA ASN A 384 5.45 -15.80 -4.69
C ASN A 384 6.33 -15.27 -3.55
N PHE A 385 7.59 -14.92 -3.84
CA PHE A 385 8.48 -14.32 -2.84
C PHE A 385 8.01 -12.94 -2.36
N LEU A 386 7.21 -12.20 -3.15
CA LEU A 386 6.60 -10.95 -2.70
C LEU A 386 5.47 -11.17 -1.68
N ARG A 387 4.85 -12.36 -1.66
CA ARG A 387 3.87 -12.74 -0.63
C ARG A 387 4.51 -12.97 0.73
N ARG A 388 5.81 -13.22 0.76
CA ARG A 388 6.60 -13.51 1.97
C ARG A 388 6.93 -12.26 2.81
N GLY A 389 6.37 -11.11 2.53
CA GLY A 389 6.58 -9.89 3.32
C GLY A 389 6.24 -10.03 4.83
N GLY A 390 5.45 -11.05 5.21
CA GLY A 390 5.22 -11.42 6.60
C GLY A 390 6.35 -12.25 7.23
N GLU A 391 7.24 -12.81 6.43
CA GLU A 391 8.36 -13.67 6.87
C GLU A 391 9.70 -12.90 6.95
N ALA A 392 9.73 -11.66 6.51
CA ALA A 392 10.93 -10.83 6.54
C ALA A 392 11.51 -10.67 7.96
N TRP A 393 10.68 -10.70 9.00
CA TRP A 393 11.13 -10.63 10.38
C TRP A 393 11.79 -11.94 10.85
N ARG A 394 11.34 -13.11 10.37
CA ARG A 394 11.94 -14.42 10.68
C ARG A 394 13.32 -14.54 10.03
N THR A 395 13.41 -14.15 8.74
CA THR A 395 14.69 -14.05 8.06
C THR A 395 15.65 -13.12 8.79
N SER A 396 15.16 -12.02 9.38
CA SER A 396 15.99 -11.12 10.18
C SER A 396 16.53 -11.78 11.45
N ARG A 397 15.76 -12.64 12.11
CA ARG A 397 16.23 -13.39 13.29
C ARG A 397 17.29 -14.41 12.94
N VAL A 398 17.10 -15.17 11.87
CA VAL A 398 18.10 -16.13 11.37
C VAL A 398 19.40 -15.42 11.00
N ILE A 399 19.32 -14.27 10.29
CA ILE A 399 20.49 -13.45 9.94
C ILE A 399 21.17 -12.91 11.21
N GLU A 400 20.41 -12.56 12.23
CA GLU A 400 20.95 -12.08 13.51
C GLU A 400 21.73 -13.18 14.25
N ALA A 401 21.14 -14.39 14.38
CA ALA A 401 21.77 -15.56 14.97
C ALA A 401 23.04 -15.98 14.20
N LEU A 402 22.98 -15.99 12.88
CA LEU A 402 24.15 -16.26 12.03
C LEU A 402 25.25 -15.22 12.17
N ALA A 403 24.90 -13.94 12.34
CA ALA A 403 25.86 -12.87 12.54
C ALA A 403 26.58 -12.99 13.90
N GLU A 404 25.84 -13.37 14.94
CA GLU A 404 26.40 -13.64 16.28
C GLU A 404 27.37 -14.83 16.25
N GLU A 405 26.95 -15.95 15.65
CA GLU A 405 27.76 -17.18 15.60
C GLU A 405 29.01 -17.01 14.71
N SER A 406 28.87 -16.35 13.56
CA SER A 406 29.98 -16.17 12.63
C SER A 406 30.91 -14.98 12.97
N GLY A 407 30.52 -14.11 13.91
CA GLY A 407 31.23 -12.86 14.19
C GLY A 407 31.21 -11.86 13.02
N ALA A 408 30.34 -12.07 12.02
CA ALA A 408 30.24 -11.22 10.84
C ALA A 408 29.17 -10.14 10.99
N SER A 409 29.25 -9.07 10.18
CA SER A 409 28.20 -8.07 10.17
C SER A 409 26.89 -8.64 9.58
N ARG A 410 25.73 -8.13 10.05
CA ARG A 410 24.42 -8.53 9.49
C ARG A 410 24.30 -8.27 7.98
N ALA A 411 25.03 -7.29 7.45
CA ALA A 411 25.09 -7.01 6.02
C ALA A 411 25.83 -8.11 5.27
N ALA A 412 27.03 -8.48 5.75
CA ALA A 412 27.83 -9.57 5.16
C ALA A 412 27.07 -10.91 5.20
N VAL A 413 26.44 -11.24 6.34
CA VAL A 413 25.62 -12.46 6.44
C VAL A 413 24.48 -12.44 5.43
N ARG A 414 23.80 -11.30 5.25
CA ARG A 414 22.68 -11.19 4.31
C ARG A 414 23.13 -11.31 2.84
N GLU A 415 24.29 -10.78 2.51
CA GLU A 415 24.78 -10.72 1.13
C GLU A 415 25.56 -11.98 0.74
N ASP A 416 26.35 -12.55 1.65
CA ASP A 416 27.28 -13.63 1.36
C ASP A 416 26.80 -14.99 1.86
N LEU A 417 26.29 -15.11 3.09
CA LEU A 417 25.93 -16.39 3.69
C LEU A 417 24.47 -16.80 3.42
N TRP A 418 23.55 -15.86 3.58
CA TRP A 418 22.12 -16.15 3.48
C TRP A 418 21.67 -16.74 2.15
N PRO A 419 22.12 -16.22 0.97
CA PRO A 419 21.75 -16.80 -0.32
C PRO A 419 22.24 -18.24 -0.48
N ASN A 420 23.43 -18.54 0.01
CA ASN A 420 24.02 -19.89 -0.03
C ASN A 420 23.27 -20.86 0.87
N LEU A 421 22.93 -20.44 2.09
CA LEU A 421 22.14 -21.25 3.01
C LEU A 421 20.74 -21.53 2.47
N LEU A 422 20.08 -20.55 1.88
CA LEU A 422 18.79 -20.77 1.21
C LEU A 422 18.89 -21.80 0.09
N ALA A 423 19.98 -21.79 -0.69
CA ALA A 423 20.19 -22.76 -1.76
C ALA A 423 20.42 -24.19 -1.22
N VAL A 424 21.20 -24.33 -0.15
CA VAL A 424 21.47 -25.62 0.49
C VAL A 424 20.21 -26.21 1.14
N HIS A 425 19.37 -25.36 1.73
CA HIS A 425 18.15 -25.78 2.43
C HIS A 425 16.89 -25.78 1.54
N ASP A 426 17.01 -25.45 0.24
CA ASP A 426 15.85 -25.50 -0.66
C ASP A 426 15.46 -26.96 -0.94
N PRO A 427 14.24 -27.40 -0.58
CA PRO A 427 13.79 -28.78 -0.83
C PRO A 427 13.83 -29.17 -2.31
N ASN A 428 13.73 -28.19 -3.24
CA ASN A 428 13.83 -28.45 -4.67
C ASN A 428 15.27 -28.71 -5.13
N LEU A 429 16.27 -28.34 -4.33
CA LEU A 429 17.70 -28.54 -4.60
C LEU A 429 18.30 -29.69 -3.76
N GLY A 430 17.47 -30.42 -3.01
CA GLY A 430 17.89 -31.56 -2.21
C GLY A 430 18.05 -31.24 -0.72
N GLY A 431 17.64 -30.08 -0.27
CA GLY A 431 17.58 -29.74 1.16
C GLY A 431 16.52 -30.56 1.90
N ASP A 432 16.88 -31.12 3.05
CA ASP A 432 15.96 -31.89 3.88
C ASP A 432 15.33 -31.00 4.97
N PRO A 433 14.02 -30.73 4.92
CA PRO A 433 13.34 -29.96 5.94
C PRO A 433 13.24 -30.67 7.31
N SER A 434 13.59 -31.95 7.39
CA SER A 434 13.63 -32.74 8.64
C SER A 434 15.01 -32.70 9.32
N ASP A 435 16.01 -32.10 8.70
CA ASP A 435 17.31 -31.86 9.31
C ASP A 435 17.28 -30.59 10.17
N PHE A 436 17.18 -30.78 11.49
CA PHE A 436 17.10 -29.67 12.45
C PHE A 436 18.46 -29.26 13.02
N SER A 437 19.55 -29.91 12.62
CA SER A 437 20.89 -29.74 13.18
C SER A 437 21.36 -28.28 13.23
N LEU A 438 21.20 -27.53 12.13
CA LEU A 438 21.57 -26.13 12.09
C LEU A 438 20.67 -25.25 12.96
N ALA A 439 19.37 -25.53 12.96
CA ALA A 439 18.42 -24.76 13.75
C ALA A 439 18.65 -24.96 15.26
N MET A 440 18.93 -26.18 15.71
CA MET A 440 19.28 -26.51 17.10
C MET A 440 20.58 -25.80 17.50
N ARG A 441 21.62 -25.90 16.69
CA ARG A 441 22.91 -25.25 16.94
C ARG A 441 22.81 -23.75 17.10
N LEU A 442 21.97 -23.10 16.30
CA LEU A 442 21.78 -21.64 16.33
C LEU A 442 20.68 -21.20 17.31
N GLY A 443 20.07 -22.10 18.06
CA GLY A 443 18.96 -21.79 18.97
C GLY A 443 17.75 -21.16 18.27
N LEU A 444 17.49 -21.54 17.03
CA LEU A 444 16.36 -21.04 16.24
C LEU A 444 15.06 -21.70 16.68
N SER A 445 13.96 -20.99 16.55
CA SER A 445 12.63 -21.58 16.74
C SER A 445 12.22 -22.41 15.51
N GLY A 446 11.29 -23.35 15.68
CA GLY A 446 10.76 -24.11 14.55
C GLY A 446 10.19 -23.22 13.43
N GLU A 447 9.66 -22.03 13.76
CA GLU A 447 9.23 -21.06 12.75
C GLU A 447 10.39 -20.45 11.98
N ASP A 448 11.54 -20.23 12.62
CA ASP A 448 12.76 -19.74 11.99
C ASP A 448 13.38 -20.82 11.10
N HIS A 449 13.30 -22.10 11.53
CA HIS A 449 13.69 -23.25 10.71
C HIS A 449 12.84 -23.36 9.42
N LEU A 450 11.52 -23.18 9.50
CA LEU A 450 10.69 -23.09 8.29
C LEU A 450 11.11 -21.95 7.35
N ALA A 451 11.56 -20.81 7.91
CA ALA A 451 12.04 -19.69 7.09
C ALA A 451 13.37 -20.02 6.40
N LEU A 452 14.24 -20.81 7.03
CA LEU A 452 15.49 -21.30 6.45
C LEU A 452 15.21 -22.17 5.22
N HIS A 453 14.21 -23.06 5.29
CA HIS A 453 13.79 -23.92 4.18
C HIS A 453 12.80 -23.23 3.21
N GLY A 454 12.47 -21.96 3.41
CA GLY A 454 11.53 -21.24 2.57
C GLY A 454 10.10 -21.79 2.56
N ILE A 455 9.71 -22.54 3.59
CA ILE A 455 8.40 -23.19 3.72
C ILE A 455 7.42 -22.26 4.42
N PRO A 456 6.31 -21.84 3.75
CA PRO A 456 5.30 -21.02 4.37
C PRO A 456 4.55 -21.77 5.48
N LYS A 457 4.32 -21.12 6.62
CA LYS A 457 3.56 -21.68 7.76
C LYS A 457 2.14 -22.16 7.39
N SER A 458 1.58 -21.65 6.29
CA SER A 458 0.25 -22.03 5.80
C SER A 458 0.19 -23.38 5.08
N ARG A 459 1.33 -24.00 4.75
CA ARG A 459 1.36 -25.31 4.11
C ARG A 459 1.08 -26.41 5.13
N ARG A 460 0.40 -27.50 4.68
CA ARG A 460 0.15 -28.67 5.52
C ARG A 460 1.43 -29.34 6.01
N GLU A 461 2.48 -29.31 5.20
CA GLU A 461 3.81 -29.82 5.51
C GLU A 461 4.46 -29.08 6.67
N ALA A 462 4.28 -27.75 6.74
CA ALA A 462 4.85 -26.93 7.79
C ALA A 462 4.43 -27.37 9.21
N LYS A 463 3.18 -27.81 9.36
CA LYS A 463 2.70 -28.32 10.66
C LYS A 463 3.43 -29.60 11.09
N LYS A 464 3.63 -30.53 10.15
CA LYS A 464 4.36 -31.79 10.43
C LYS A 464 5.82 -31.52 10.83
N ILE A 465 6.47 -30.57 10.14
CA ILE A 465 7.85 -30.17 10.43
C ILE A 465 7.94 -29.50 11.80
N LEU A 466 6.96 -28.66 12.16
CA LEU A 466 6.93 -28.03 13.48
C LEU A 466 6.69 -29.04 14.60
N ASP A 467 5.79 -30.01 14.39
CA ASP A 467 5.52 -31.04 15.35
C ASP A 467 6.77 -31.92 15.56
N ALA A 468 7.46 -32.33 14.47
CA ALA A 468 8.73 -33.07 14.55
C ALA A 468 9.87 -32.25 15.20
N PHE A 469 9.96 -30.95 14.92
CA PHE A 469 10.92 -30.06 15.56
C PHE A 469 10.72 -29.98 17.08
N HIS A 470 9.47 -29.96 17.54
CA HIS A 470 9.17 -29.96 18.96
C HIS A 470 9.48 -31.32 19.63
N GLU A 471 9.21 -32.43 18.94
CA GLU A 471 9.59 -33.76 19.42
C GLU A 471 11.12 -33.89 19.58
N GLU A 472 11.91 -33.38 18.61
CA GLU A 472 13.38 -33.37 18.68
C GLU A 472 13.91 -32.51 19.84
N LEU A 473 13.23 -31.39 20.15
CA LEU A 473 13.57 -30.49 21.26
C LEU A 473 13.28 -31.10 22.63
N GLU A 474 12.30 -32.02 22.72
CA GLU A 474 11.91 -32.70 23.96
C GLU A 474 12.72 -33.97 24.24
N LEU A 475 13.51 -34.46 23.26
CA LEU A 475 14.41 -35.57 23.46
C LEU A 475 15.54 -35.13 24.42
N PRO A 476 15.76 -35.80 25.57
CA PRO A 476 16.87 -35.45 26.44
C PRO A 476 18.19 -35.68 25.69
N GLU A 477 19.15 -34.78 25.86
CA GLU A 477 20.54 -34.92 25.39
C GLU A 477 21.17 -36.15 26.06
N GLU A 478 20.88 -37.37 25.59
CA GLU A 478 21.60 -38.56 25.94
C GLU A 478 22.77 -38.77 24.99
N ALA A 479 23.97 -38.44 25.54
CA ALA A 479 25.25 -39.04 25.22
C ALA A 479 25.84 -38.83 23.81
N GLU A 480 26.50 -37.74 23.60
CA GLU A 480 27.79 -37.75 22.90
C GLU A 480 28.92 -37.28 23.84
N MET A 481 29.16 -38.06 24.89
CA MET A 481 30.44 -38.07 25.59
C MET A 481 31.23 -39.29 25.14
N THR A 482 31.83 -39.24 23.95
CA THR A 482 32.96 -40.11 23.62
C THR A 482 34.01 -39.32 22.85
N GLY A 483 35.07 -38.98 23.57
CA GLY A 483 36.41 -38.91 23.04
C GLY A 483 36.97 -37.58 22.60
N PHE A 484 37.24 -36.66 23.53
CA PHE A 484 38.51 -35.91 23.49
C PHE A 484 38.96 -35.58 24.90
N ALA A 485 40.05 -36.25 25.33
CA ALA A 485 40.69 -35.98 26.62
C ALA A 485 41.32 -34.56 26.60
N PRO A 486 41.17 -33.76 27.65
CA PRO A 486 41.89 -32.50 27.73
C PRO A 486 43.36 -32.76 28.08
N VAL A 487 44.25 -32.23 27.28
CA VAL A 487 45.66 -32.09 27.59
C VAL A 487 45.81 -31.15 28.77
N SER A 488 46.21 -31.70 29.91
CA SER A 488 46.55 -30.95 31.10
C SER A 488 47.85 -30.13 30.86
N SER A 489 47.77 -28.84 30.93
CA SER A 489 48.92 -27.97 31.18
C SER A 489 48.84 -27.46 32.60
N GLN A 490 49.71 -28.06 33.46
CA GLN A 490 50.11 -27.51 34.76
C GLN A 490 50.87 -26.20 34.57
N THR A 491 50.47 -25.15 35.25
CA THR A 491 51.38 -24.13 35.73
C THR A 491 50.89 -23.54 37.05
N ALA A 492 51.64 -23.86 38.00
CA ALA A 492 52.13 -23.25 39.25
C ALA A 492 51.40 -22.04 39.83
N ASN A 493 51.02 -22.25 41.07
CA ASN A 493 50.76 -21.24 42.11
C ASN A 493 51.92 -20.28 42.31
N THR A 494 51.62 -19.02 42.56
CA THR A 494 52.32 -18.25 43.59
C THR A 494 51.37 -17.25 44.24
N ASP A 495 51.44 -17.28 45.57
CA ASP A 495 50.68 -16.61 46.60
C ASP A 495 50.91 -15.10 46.72
N GLN A 496 50.04 -14.54 47.55
CA GLN A 496 50.16 -13.34 48.43
C GLN A 496 49.72 -12.00 47.82
N ALA A 497 48.93 -11.29 48.41
CA ALA A 497 48.38 -10.97 49.73
C ALA A 497 48.04 -9.49 49.80
N GLU A 498 46.91 -9.21 50.34
CA GLU A 498 46.55 -8.10 51.23
C GLU A 498 46.46 -6.64 50.80
N SER A 499 45.35 -6.14 51.23
CA SER A 499 44.99 -4.81 51.80
C SER A 499 44.58 -3.78 50.79
N GLY A 500 43.47 -3.17 50.87
CA GLY A 500 42.70 -2.64 51.96
C GLY A 500 42.35 -1.16 51.62
N THR A 501 41.19 -0.78 52.04
CA THR A 501 40.69 0.59 52.29
C THR A 501 40.08 1.40 51.16
N ASP A 502 38.79 1.52 51.30
CA ASP A 502 37.90 2.67 51.54
C ASP A 502 38.05 3.95 50.69
N ALA A 503 36.90 4.36 50.32
CA ALA A 503 36.30 5.71 50.41
C ALA A 503 35.83 6.31 49.07
N SER A 504 34.56 6.27 48.93
CA SER A 504 33.63 7.41 48.87
C SER A 504 33.76 8.44 47.72
N SER A 505 32.63 8.62 47.18
CA SER A 505 31.94 9.87 46.84
C SER A 505 32.06 10.43 45.42
N ASN A 506 30.87 10.59 44.93
CA ASN A 506 30.30 11.76 44.24
C ASN A 506 30.52 11.98 42.76
N GLU A 507 29.35 11.92 42.15
CA GLU A 507 28.75 12.95 41.27
C GLU A 507 29.55 13.39 40.03
N SER A 508 29.00 13.13 38.87
CA SER A 508 28.19 14.12 38.16
C SER A 508 27.84 13.61 36.78
N ALA A 509 26.61 13.91 36.43
CA ALA A 509 26.02 13.77 35.10
C ALA A 509 26.77 14.62 34.07
N ASP A 510 26.85 14.11 32.86
CA ASP A 510 26.85 14.95 31.67
C ASP A 510 26.16 14.25 30.54
N ASP A 511 25.05 14.90 30.12
CA ASP A 511 24.26 14.64 28.92
C ASP A 511 25.11 14.95 27.68
N GLU A 512 25.26 14.01 26.79
CA GLU A 512 25.61 14.33 25.40
C GLU A 512 24.44 14.06 24.47
N GLU A 513 23.77 15.14 24.08
CA GLU A 513 22.89 15.27 22.95
C GLU A 513 23.63 14.96 21.65
N SER A 514 23.21 13.90 20.95
CA SER A 514 23.55 13.71 19.53
C SER A 514 22.53 14.43 18.65
N GLY A 515 22.85 15.64 18.24
CA GLY A 515 22.12 16.43 17.28
C GLY A 515 22.18 15.81 15.88
N SER A 516 21.02 15.42 15.35
CA SER A 516 20.86 15.10 13.94
C SER A 516 20.68 16.39 13.13
N THR A 517 21.67 16.73 12.35
CA THR A 517 21.63 17.83 11.38
C THR A 517 20.81 17.43 10.16
N GLN A 518 19.63 17.99 10.04
CA GLN A 518 18.84 17.98 8.80
C GLN A 518 19.38 19.08 7.87
N PHE A 519 19.88 18.68 6.71
CA PHE A 519 20.21 19.62 5.64
C PHE A 519 18.96 19.98 4.83
N SER A 520 18.70 21.27 4.75
CA SER A 520 17.66 21.89 3.92
C SER A 520 18.14 22.02 2.47
N LEU A 521 17.30 21.61 1.52
CA LEU A 521 17.44 21.85 0.09
C LEU A 521 16.85 23.23 -0.27
N GLU A 522 17.68 24.27 -0.20
CA GLU A 522 17.47 25.51 -0.96
C GLU A 522 18.83 26.04 -1.38
N SER A 523 19.16 25.79 -2.60
CA SER A 523 20.10 26.50 -3.48
C SER A 523 20.76 25.51 -4.46
N PHE A 524 20.08 25.28 -5.57
CA PHE A 524 20.64 25.25 -6.93
C PHE A 524 19.50 25.06 -7.90
#